data_7c8d3bb47da0853a6ee9ea711cbc2c20
#
_entry.id   7c8d3bb47da0853a6ee9ea711cbc2c20
#
_cell.length_a   1.000
_cell.length_b   1.000
_cell.length_c   1.000
_cell.angle_alpha   90.00
_cell.angle_beta   90.00
_cell.angle_gamma   90.00
#
_symmetry.space_group_name_H-M   'P 1'
#
loop_
_entity.id
_entity.type
_entity.pdbx_description
1 polymer ?
#
loop_
_entity_poly.entity_id
_entity_poly.type
_entity_poly.pdbx_seq_one_letter_code
_entity_poly.pdbx_strand_id
1 'polypeptide(L)'
;MDYKLDDVFGLTRDVPLTYVEREEVDERFRKNLSRNKHITIYGSSKQGKTCLKKHCLKSTEYINIQCSNKMTLTDINTSILKMAGYELNLSNKKTISGKTKVLASAGINLGFIKPEINGNHEKGEETVQETKPLELDPDDVNDIIEALKNIQFNKYIILDDFHYLKTEVQKDFAIELKAFHENSKLCFIVIGVWLDENKLITYNGDLTGRVISVNADLWPKDSLKEVIHKGEALLNIKFSNEFVDELVSRCFDNVYYVQEVCHRVCELKDIRERQDVEKRIECDKKTIHSLINEVVNESAGRYRSFITQYSTGFQDTSLQMHKWLLYPILTASASDLSKGLSYRKIRDSLEHHHPKGAELNRGNLTQALKSVVSLQLSKHIQPIIMDYDETNLTLHIVDRGFIIWLQLSKKEDLLELADFPAD
;
A
#
# COMPACT_ATOMS: atom_id res chain seq x y z
N MET A 1 15.73 -29.61 7.89
CA MET A 1 15.49 -28.25 8.38
C MET A 1 14.20 -28.28 9.17
N ASP A 2 14.24 -27.79 10.39
CA ASP A 2 13.05 -27.74 11.26
C ASP A 2 12.31 -26.44 10.98
N TYR A 3 11.27 -26.49 10.15
CA TYR A 3 10.43 -25.35 9.87
C TYR A 3 9.37 -25.22 10.98
N LYS A 4 9.26 -24.02 11.57
CA LYS A 4 8.21 -23.71 12.54
C LYS A 4 6.97 -23.18 11.83
N LEU A 5 5.82 -23.37 12.42
CA LEU A 5 4.54 -22.88 11.88
C LEU A 5 4.58 -21.39 11.59
N ASP A 6 5.12 -20.58 12.52
CA ASP A 6 5.23 -19.14 12.37
C ASP A 6 6.11 -18.70 11.17
N ASP A 7 7.15 -19.49 10.84
CA ASP A 7 8.02 -19.23 9.69
C ASP A 7 7.33 -19.56 8.37
N VAL A 8 6.34 -20.46 8.38
CA VAL A 8 5.64 -20.96 7.18
C VAL A 8 4.37 -20.18 6.89
N PHE A 9 3.46 -20.08 7.86
CA PHE A 9 2.17 -19.40 7.69
C PHE A 9 2.02 -18.11 8.52
N GLY A 10 2.97 -17.81 9.40
CA GLY A 10 2.96 -16.58 10.18
C GLY A 10 3.29 -15.34 9.34
N LEU A 11 2.93 -14.18 9.89
CA LEU A 11 3.32 -12.89 9.31
C LEU A 11 4.81 -12.64 9.54
N THR A 12 5.57 -12.62 8.47
CA THR A 12 7.01 -12.36 8.53
C THR A 12 7.35 -10.94 8.09
N ARG A 13 8.47 -10.39 8.61
CA ARG A 13 9.01 -9.11 8.15
C ARG A 13 9.73 -9.23 6.80
N ASP A 14 10.15 -10.43 6.44
CA ASP A 14 10.85 -10.75 5.21
C ASP A 14 9.91 -11.39 4.19
N VAL A 15 10.47 -11.86 3.08
CA VAL A 15 9.71 -12.62 2.09
C VAL A 15 9.31 -13.96 2.72
N PRO A 16 8.02 -14.31 2.81
CA PRO A 16 7.58 -15.54 3.44
C PRO A 16 8.08 -16.77 2.68
N LEU A 17 8.31 -17.88 3.39
CA LEU A 17 8.73 -19.15 2.76
C LEU A 17 7.69 -19.70 1.79
N THR A 18 6.42 -19.33 1.97
CA THR A 18 5.31 -19.68 1.10
C THR A 18 5.09 -18.68 -0.04
N TYR A 19 6.06 -17.78 -0.29
CA TYR A 19 5.93 -16.81 -1.39
C TYR A 19 5.71 -17.51 -2.73
N VAL A 20 4.72 -17.04 -3.48
CA VAL A 20 4.38 -17.51 -4.82
C VAL A 20 4.62 -16.38 -5.81
N GLU A 21 5.45 -16.65 -6.80
CA GLU A 21 5.65 -15.74 -7.92
C GLU A 21 4.42 -15.76 -8.83
N ARG A 22 3.93 -14.57 -9.18
CA ARG A 22 2.80 -14.36 -10.07
C ARG A 22 3.29 -13.73 -11.35
N GLU A 23 3.13 -14.40 -12.47
CA GLU A 23 3.66 -13.94 -13.76
C GLU A 23 3.25 -12.50 -14.10
N GLU A 24 1.95 -12.20 -13.95
CA GLU A 24 1.40 -10.87 -14.26
C GLU A 24 1.81 -9.77 -13.25
N VAL A 25 2.39 -10.13 -12.13
CA VAL A 25 2.79 -9.19 -11.07
C VAL A 25 4.30 -9.13 -10.95
N ASP A 26 4.93 -10.25 -10.59
CA ASP A 26 6.38 -10.32 -10.31
C ASP A 26 7.20 -10.13 -11.57
N GLU A 27 6.83 -10.82 -12.64
CA GLU A 27 7.55 -10.71 -13.91
C GLU A 27 7.30 -9.35 -14.57
N ARG A 28 6.05 -8.83 -14.50
CA ARG A 28 5.74 -7.47 -14.96
C ARG A 28 6.58 -6.44 -14.23
N PHE A 29 6.75 -6.59 -12.91
CA PHE A 29 7.59 -5.69 -12.12
C PHE A 29 9.06 -5.81 -12.55
N ARG A 30 9.64 -7.03 -12.57
CA ARG A 30 11.04 -7.28 -12.95
C ARG A 30 11.37 -6.78 -14.37
N LYS A 31 10.54 -7.09 -15.36
CA LYS A 31 10.72 -6.66 -16.75
C LYS A 31 10.73 -5.14 -16.91
N ASN A 32 10.07 -4.42 -16.00
CA ASN A 32 9.98 -2.98 -16.11
C ASN A 32 11.02 -2.24 -15.27
N LEU A 33 11.75 -2.90 -14.37
CA LEU A 33 12.88 -2.33 -13.64
C LEU A 33 14.01 -1.85 -14.58
N SER A 34 14.24 -2.56 -15.68
CA SER A 34 15.24 -2.19 -16.68
C SER A 34 14.77 -1.15 -17.70
N ARG A 35 13.47 -0.80 -17.68
CA ARG A 35 12.93 0.23 -18.58
C ARG A 35 13.13 1.61 -17.96
N ASN A 36 13.37 2.58 -18.81
CA ASN A 36 13.49 3.97 -18.36
C ASN A 36 12.10 4.57 -18.07
N LYS A 37 11.39 3.99 -17.08
CA LYS A 37 10.04 4.40 -16.67
C LYS A 37 9.88 4.30 -15.16
N HIS A 38 9.01 5.13 -14.61
CA HIS A 38 8.59 4.99 -13.21
C HIS A 38 7.60 3.83 -13.07
N ILE A 39 7.49 3.28 -11.87
CA ILE A 39 6.61 2.14 -11.60
C ILE A 39 5.67 2.49 -10.44
N THR A 40 4.39 2.15 -10.57
CA THR A 40 3.46 2.13 -9.45
C THR A 40 3.14 0.70 -9.06
N ILE A 41 3.18 0.39 -7.76
CA ILE A 41 2.70 -0.88 -7.21
C ILE A 41 1.47 -0.54 -6.37
N TYR A 42 0.30 -0.95 -6.85
CA TYR A 42 -0.96 -0.64 -6.22
C TYR A 42 -1.78 -1.89 -5.90
N GLY A 43 -2.80 -1.75 -5.09
CA GLY A 43 -3.70 -2.83 -4.68
C GLY A 43 -4.17 -2.66 -3.24
N SER A 44 -5.10 -3.51 -2.84
CA SER A 44 -5.70 -3.56 -1.51
C SER A 44 -4.65 -3.74 -0.40
N SER A 45 -5.05 -3.48 0.84
CA SER A 45 -4.19 -3.74 2.00
C SER A 45 -3.88 -5.24 2.14
N LYS A 46 -2.68 -5.58 2.64
CA LYS A 46 -2.24 -6.97 2.93
C LYS A 46 -2.18 -7.91 1.71
N GLN A 47 -1.92 -7.37 0.52
CA GLN A 47 -1.79 -8.15 -0.73
C GLN A 47 -0.32 -8.44 -1.13
N GLY A 48 0.61 -8.28 -0.20
CA GLY A 48 2.00 -8.65 -0.43
C GLY A 48 2.84 -7.64 -1.21
N LYS A 49 2.44 -6.35 -1.31
CA LYS A 49 3.22 -5.31 -2.01
C LYS A 49 4.65 -5.18 -1.48
N THR A 50 4.82 -5.21 -0.15
CA THR A 50 6.13 -5.16 0.50
C THR A 50 6.95 -6.42 0.21
N CYS A 51 6.31 -7.60 0.18
CA CYS A 51 6.98 -8.85 -0.18
C CYS A 51 7.44 -8.86 -1.63
N LEU A 52 6.59 -8.39 -2.57
CA LEU A 52 6.94 -8.21 -3.98
C LEU A 52 8.19 -7.34 -4.14
N LYS A 53 8.23 -6.18 -3.48
CA LYS A 53 9.40 -5.29 -3.48
C LYS A 53 10.66 -6.01 -2.99
N LYS A 54 10.59 -6.66 -1.83
CA LYS A 54 11.73 -7.37 -1.22
C LYS A 54 12.17 -8.60 -2.01
N HIS A 55 11.24 -9.25 -2.70
CA HIS A 55 11.55 -10.42 -3.53
C HIS A 55 12.26 -10.04 -4.83
N CYS A 56 11.86 -8.92 -5.43
CA CYS A 56 12.38 -8.48 -6.72
C CYS A 56 13.60 -7.55 -6.64
N LEU A 57 13.85 -6.91 -5.50
CA LEU A 57 14.93 -5.93 -5.30
C LEU A 57 15.75 -6.23 -4.04
N LYS A 58 17.07 -6.19 -4.18
CA LYS A 58 17.97 -6.23 -3.02
C LYS A 58 17.94 -4.88 -2.29
N SER A 59 18.12 -4.89 -0.98
CA SER A 59 18.12 -3.68 -0.16
C SER A 59 19.18 -2.65 -0.54
N THR A 60 20.25 -3.07 -1.23
CA THR A 60 21.31 -2.19 -1.75
C THR A 60 20.94 -1.45 -3.03
N GLU A 61 19.89 -1.88 -3.72
CA GLU A 61 19.47 -1.36 -5.03
C GLU A 61 18.48 -0.20 -4.94
N TYR A 62 17.99 0.15 -3.75
CA TYR A 62 17.03 1.22 -3.58
C TYR A 62 17.23 2.02 -2.29
N ILE A 63 16.65 3.21 -2.25
CA ILE A 63 16.34 3.94 -1.02
C ILE A 63 14.82 3.91 -0.81
N ASN A 64 14.38 3.85 0.46
CA ASN A 64 12.95 3.73 0.79
C ASN A 64 12.50 4.88 1.68
N ILE A 65 11.59 5.69 1.18
CA ILE A 65 10.96 6.79 1.91
C ILE A 65 9.56 6.34 2.32
N GLN A 66 9.31 6.30 3.64
CA GLN A 66 8.00 6.01 4.20
C GLN A 66 7.17 7.28 4.20
N CYS A 67 6.10 7.32 3.39
CA CYS A 67 5.23 8.48 3.30
C CYS A 67 4.26 8.57 4.48
N SER A 68 3.90 9.78 4.87
CA SER A 68 2.90 10.05 5.92
C SER A 68 2.06 11.29 5.60
N ASN A 69 0.92 11.44 6.26
CA ASN A 69 -0.01 12.56 6.06
C ASN A 69 0.53 13.94 6.49
N LYS A 70 1.66 13.97 7.18
CA LYS A 70 2.32 15.21 7.62
C LYS A 70 3.37 15.70 6.63
N MET A 71 3.82 14.85 5.71
CA MET A 71 4.89 15.20 4.76
C MET A 71 4.38 16.16 3.68
N THR A 72 5.22 17.14 3.41
CA THR A 72 5.14 18.05 2.25
C THR A 72 6.01 17.52 1.12
N LEU A 73 5.94 18.14 -0.06
CA LEU A 73 6.82 17.81 -1.18
C LEU A 73 8.30 18.07 -0.82
N THR A 74 8.58 19.18 -0.14
CA THR A 74 9.90 19.51 0.42
C THR A 74 10.44 18.42 1.34
N ASP A 75 9.57 17.82 2.18
CA ASP A 75 9.97 16.74 3.08
C ASP A 75 10.35 15.48 2.31
N ILE A 76 9.63 15.17 1.22
CA ILE A 76 9.94 14.04 0.33
C ILE A 76 11.30 14.26 -0.31
N ASN A 77 11.54 15.43 -0.94
CA ASN A 77 12.79 15.79 -1.60
C ASN A 77 13.96 15.82 -0.63
N THR A 78 13.76 16.40 0.55
CA THR A 78 14.74 16.36 1.64
C THR A 78 15.08 14.93 2.08
N SER A 79 14.07 14.05 2.17
CA SER A 79 14.27 12.65 2.53
C SER A 79 15.05 11.89 1.45
N ILE A 80 14.76 12.16 0.17
CA ILE A 80 15.49 11.59 -0.96
C ILE A 80 16.98 11.95 -0.84
N LEU A 81 17.29 13.23 -0.65
CA LEU A 81 18.68 13.70 -0.52
C LEU A 81 19.41 13.08 0.68
N LYS A 82 18.77 13.03 1.85
CA LYS A 82 19.33 12.40 3.05
C LYS A 82 19.61 10.91 2.85
N MET A 83 18.64 10.18 2.28
CA MET A 83 18.80 8.75 2.02
C MET A 83 19.83 8.47 0.91
N ALA A 84 20.06 9.42 0.02
CA ALA A 84 21.11 9.36 -0.99
C ALA A 84 22.51 9.66 -0.44
N GLY A 85 22.61 10.16 0.81
CA GLY A 85 23.90 10.42 1.49
C GLY A 85 24.25 11.90 1.65
N TYR A 86 23.30 12.82 1.44
CA TYR A 86 23.54 14.24 1.73
C TYR A 86 23.26 14.59 3.19
N GLU A 87 24.18 15.33 3.80
CA GLU A 87 23.93 16.04 5.06
C GLU A 87 23.37 17.42 4.74
N LEU A 88 22.17 17.72 5.23
CA LEU A 88 21.49 18.98 4.99
C LEU A 88 21.55 19.86 6.22
N ASN A 89 22.17 21.03 6.11
CA ASN A 89 22.20 22.01 7.18
C ASN A 89 20.95 22.89 7.12
N LEU A 90 19.88 22.43 7.77
CA LEU A 90 18.57 23.12 7.82
C LEU A 90 18.60 24.35 8.75
N SER A 91 19.64 24.53 9.58
CA SER A 91 19.77 25.68 10.49
C SER A 91 20.19 26.96 9.74
N ASN A 92 20.86 26.84 8.61
CA ASN A 92 21.36 27.96 7.80
C ASN A 92 20.47 28.17 6.56
N LYS A 93 19.14 28.30 6.75
CA LYS A 93 18.23 28.64 5.67
C LYS A 93 18.44 30.10 5.24
N LYS A 94 18.85 30.32 3.98
CA LYS A 94 18.87 31.64 3.35
C LYS A 94 17.67 31.77 2.44
N THR A 95 16.78 32.71 2.72
CA THR A 95 15.69 33.05 1.80
C THR A 95 16.12 34.22 0.93
N ILE A 96 16.33 33.96 -0.36
CA ILE A 96 16.69 34.97 -1.36
C ILE A 96 15.58 34.96 -2.43
N SER A 97 14.94 36.11 -2.63
CA SER A 97 13.87 36.26 -3.63
C SER A 97 12.72 35.24 -3.52
N GLY A 98 12.33 34.89 -2.26
CA GLY A 98 11.23 33.94 -2.01
C GLY A 98 11.61 32.46 -2.12
N LYS A 99 12.84 32.13 -2.48
CA LYS A 99 13.37 30.76 -2.51
C LYS A 99 14.18 30.45 -1.25
N THR A 100 13.92 29.32 -0.64
CA THR A 100 14.66 28.85 0.56
C THR A 100 15.78 27.91 0.16
N LYS A 101 17.02 28.40 0.22
CA LYS A 101 18.20 27.59 -0.05
C LYS A 101 18.77 26.98 1.23
N VAL A 102 19.20 25.75 1.16
CA VAL A 102 19.89 25.01 2.22
C VAL A 102 21.29 24.62 1.75
N LEU A 103 22.24 24.56 2.69
CA LEU A 103 23.57 24.02 2.41
C LEU A 103 23.52 22.50 2.55
N ALA A 104 23.88 21.80 1.48
CA ALA A 104 24.00 20.35 1.43
C ALA A 104 25.46 19.96 1.24
N SER A 105 25.97 19.05 2.05
CA SER A 105 27.27 18.42 1.89
C SER A 105 27.10 16.92 1.66
N ALA A 106 27.73 16.39 0.61
CA ALA A 106 27.71 14.95 0.38
C ALA A 106 28.72 14.28 1.32
N GLY A 107 28.23 13.48 2.26
CA GLY A 107 29.07 12.55 3.01
C GLY A 107 29.44 11.39 2.08
N ILE A 108 30.61 11.43 1.45
CA ILE A 108 31.07 10.31 0.62
C ILE A 108 31.49 9.18 1.55
N ASN A 109 30.53 8.31 1.92
CA ASN A 109 30.84 6.97 2.38
C ASN A 109 31.22 6.12 1.15
N LEU A 110 32.42 6.30 0.64
CA LEU A 110 33.07 5.34 -0.24
C LEU A 110 33.17 4.04 0.56
N GLY A 111 32.29 3.08 0.23
CA GLY A 111 32.34 1.75 0.80
C GLY A 111 33.78 1.25 0.75
N PHE A 112 34.34 0.95 1.92
CA PHE A 112 35.68 0.38 2.06
C PHE A 112 35.72 -0.94 1.26
N ILE A 113 36.31 -0.88 0.06
CA ILE A 113 37.01 -2.03 -0.50
C ILE A 113 38.25 -2.16 0.38
N LYS A 114 38.25 -3.09 1.33
CA LYS A 114 39.46 -3.53 1.98
C LYS A 114 40.32 -4.22 0.92
N PRO A 115 41.45 -3.67 0.47
CA PRO A 115 42.44 -4.48 -0.18
C PRO A 115 43.06 -5.37 0.92
N GLU A 116 43.01 -6.67 0.77
CA GLU A 116 43.92 -7.55 1.48
C GLU A 116 45.35 -7.16 1.02
N ILE A 117 46.06 -6.49 1.89
CA ILE A 117 47.51 -6.23 1.73
C ILE A 117 48.23 -6.96 2.85
N ASN A 118 48.91 -8.03 2.40
CA ASN A 118 50.09 -8.56 3.14
C ASN A 118 51.15 -7.47 3.27
N GLY A 119 51.48 -7.23 4.49
CA GLY A 119 52.65 -6.60 5.10
C GLY A 119 53.48 -5.58 4.27
N ASN A 120 53.48 -4.32 4.66
CA ASN A 120 54.62 -3.52 5.11
C ASN A 120 54.16 -2.06 5.28
N HIS A 121 54.72 -1.41 6.29
CA HIS A 121 54.45 -0.01 6.64
C HIS A 121 54.62 0.99 5.48
N GLU A 122 53.54 1.73 5.18
CA GLU A 122 53.64 3.08 4.68
C GLU A 122 52.44 3.92 5.17
N LYS A 123 52.75 5.14 5.63
CA LYS A 123 51.79 6.13 6.08
C LYS A 123 50.85 6.47 4.92
N GLY A 124 49.59 6.03 5.00
CA GLY A 124 48.53 6.47 4.11
C GLY A 124 48.14 7.91 4.46
N GLU A 125 48.38 8.85 3.55
CA GLU A 125 47.73 10.15 3.57
C GLU A 125 46.20 9.94 3.48
N GLU A 126 45.48 10.34 4.53
CA GLU A 126 44.04 10.51 4.46
C GLU A 126 43.75 11.63 3.45
N THR A 127 43.40 11.29 2.24
CA THR A 127 42.86 12.26 1.28
C THR A 127 41.42 12.59 1.75
N VAL A 128 41.34 13.61 2.60
CA VAL A 128 40.06 14.29 2.89
C VAL A 128 39.70 15.02 1.60
N GLN A 129 38.84 14.44 0.78
CA GLN A 129 38.22 15.18 -0.30
C GLN A 129 37.27 16.20 0.34
N GLU A 130 37.69 17.47 0.33
CA GLU A 130 36.82 18.60 0.68
C GLU A 130 35.60 18.59 -0.29
N THR A 131 34.49 18.10 0.18
CA THR A 131 33.20 18.26 -0.53
C THR A 131 32.78 19.71 -0.38
N LYS A 132 32.79 20.46 -1.48
CA LYS A 132 32.22 21.82 -1.49
C LYS A 132 30.73 21.72 -1.16
N PRO A 133 30.26 22.48 -0.14
CA PRO A 133 28.85 22.52 0.15
C PRO A 133 28.07 23.04 -1.08
N LEU A 134 27.03 22.31 -1.46
CA LEU A 134 26.13 22.69 -2.54
C LEU A 134 24.95 23.48 -1.96
N GLU A 135 24.74 24.71 -2.46
CA GLU A 135 23.51 25.44 -2.17
C GLU A 135 22.39 24.89 -3.07
N LEU A 136 21.33 24.33 -2.48
CA LEU A 136 20.19 23.80 -3.22
C LEU A 136 18.86 24.22 -2.59
N ASP A 137 17.84 24.30 -3.42
CA ASP A 137 16.46 24.51 -3.03
C ASP A 137 15.72 23.17 -3.05
N PRO A 138 15.28 22.62 -1.89
CA PRO A 138 14.55 21.37 -1.86
C PRO A 138 13.17 21.44 -2.54
N ASP A 139 12.68 22.63 -2.86
CA ASP A 139 11.44 22.85 -3.61
C ASP A 139 11.67 22.93 -5.13
N ASP A 140 12.94 22.90 -5.58
CA ASP A 140 13.28 22.91 -7.00
C ASP A 140 13.73 21.51 -7.44
N VAL A 141 12.93 20.83 -8.22
CA VAL A 141 13.21 19.48 -8.72
C VAL A 141 14.53 19.41 -9.50
N ASN A 142 14.95 20.50 -10.17
CA ASN A 142 16.20 20.51 -10.92
C ASN A 142 17.42 20.50 -9.99
N ASP A 143 17.35 21.19 -8.86
CA ASP A 143 18.40 21.15 -7.82
C ASP A 143 18.53 19.73 -7.23
N ILE A 144 17.42 19.03 -7.03
CA ILE A 144 17.43 17.63 -6.58
C ILE A 144 18.08 16.72 -7.62
N ILE A 145 17.70 16.87 -8.89
CA ILE A 145 18.27 16.08 -10.00
C ILE A 145 19.79 16.33 -10.10
N GLU A 146 20.21 17.57 -10.03
CA GLU A 146 21.64 17.94 -10.09
C GLU A 146 22.41 17.38 -8.90
N ALA A 147 21.88 17.52 -7.69
CA ALA A 147 22.49 16.95 -6.49
C ALA A 147 22.69 15.44 -6.62
N LEU A 148 21.66 14.70 -7.01
CA LEU A 148 21.75 13.24 -7.18
C LEU A 148 22.72 12.84 -8.31
N LYS A 149 22.79 13.64 -9.37
CA LYS A 149 23.75 13.45 -10.46
C LYS A 149 25.20 13.65 -9.99
N ASN A 150 25.46 14.65 -9.14
CA ASN A 150 26.80 14.96 -8.64
C ASN A 150 27.41 13.81 -7.83
N ILE A 151 26.59 13.02 -7.14
CA ILE A 151 27.01 11.81 -6.40
C ILE A 151 26.87 10.53 -7.23
N GLN A 152 26.55 10.62 -8.52
CA GLN A 152 26.34 9.49 -9.41
C GLN A 152 25.30 8.49 -8.86
N PHE A 153 24.23 9.01 -8.24
CA PHE A 153 23.19 8.20 -7.65
C PHE A 153 22.47 7.36 -8.73
N ASN A 154 22.41 6.04 -8.51
CA ASN A 154 21.93 5.08 -9.50
C ASN A 154 20.96 4.04 -8.92
N LYS A 155 20.42 4.28 -7.70
CA LYS A 155 19.47 3.38 -7.06
C LYS A 155 18.03 3.78 -7.41
N TYR A 156 17.10 2.83 -7.24
CA TYR A 156 15.67 3.13 -7.27
C TYR A 156 15.26 3.98 -6.06
N ILE A 157 14.32 4.88 -6.27
CA ILE A 157 13.73 5.69 -5.20
C ILE A 157 12.33 5.16 -4.94
N ILE A 158 12.10 4.59 -3.77
CA ILE A 158 10.82 4.02 -3.38
C ILE A 158 10.08 4.99 -2.46
N LEU A 159 8.87 5.38 -2.86
CA LEU A 159 7.90 6.07 -2.02
C LEU A 159 6.88 5.04 -1.55
N ASP A 160 7.05 4.57 -0.32
CA ASP A 160 6.16 3.58 0.29
C ASP A 160 5.02 4.27 1.04
N ASP A 161 3.83 3.66 1.05
CA ASP A 161 2.61 4.24 1.63
C ASP A 161 2.22 5.62 1.07
N PHE A 162 2.46 5.85 -0.22
CA PHE A 162 2.19 7.10 -0.92
C PHE A 162 0.74 7.62 -0.75
N HIS A 163 -0.20 6.72 -0.55
CA HIS A 163 -1.62 7.03 -0.33
C HIS A 163 -1.89 7.81 0.97
N TYR A 164 -0.95 7.85 1.91
CA TYR A 164 -1.08 8.67 3.12
C TYR A 164 -0.73 10.14 2.91
N LEU A 165 -0.04 10.50 1.84
CA LEU A 165 0.21 11.90 1.52
C LEU A 165 -1.11 12.62 1.24
N LYS A 166 -1.17 13.92 1.56
CA LYS A 166 -2.29 14.76 1.16
C LYS A 166 -2.43 14.76 -0.36
N THR A 167 -3.65 14.83 -0.87
CA THR A 167 -3.93 14.76 -2.31
C THR A 167 -3.17 15.84 -3.10
N GLU A 168 -3.02 17.03 -2.53
CA GLU A 168 -2.26 18.13 -3.13
C GLU A 168 -0.79 17.73 -3.32
N VAL A 169 -0.18 17.16 -2.28
CA VAL A 169 1.22 16.70 -2.32
C VAL A 169 1.40 15.56 -3.34
N GLN A 170 0.42 14.65 -3.44
CA GLN A 170 0.44 13.58 -4.45
C GLN A 170 0.41 14.16 -5.87
N LYS A 171 -0.41 15.20 -6.11
CA LYS A 171 -0.52 15.89 -7.40
C LYS A 171 0.75 16.66 -7.73
N ASP A 172 1.29 17.40 -6.78
CA ASP A 172 2.53 18.15 -6.95
C ASP A 172 3.70 17.20 -7.25
N PHE A 173 3.79 16.08 -6.54
CA PHE A 173 4.77 15.04 -6.83
C PHE A 173 4.61 14.44 -8.25
N ALA A 174 3.38 14.23 -8.72
CA ALA A 174 3.12 13.75 -10.08
C ALA A 174 3.59 14.75 -11.15
N ILE A 175 3.64 16.04 -10.85
CA ILE A 175 4.24 17.06 -11.73
C ILE A 175 5.76 16.94 -11.72
N GLU A 176 6.40 16.84 -10.55
CA GLU A 176 7.86 16.65 -10.44
C GLU A 176 8.32 15.35 -11.08
N LEU A 177 7.52 14.28 -10.98
CA LEU A 177 7.83 12.97 -11.55
C LEU A 177 8.06 13.03 -13.06
N LYS A 178 7.35 13.93 -13.78
CA LYS A 178 7.62 14.22 -15.18
C LYS A 178 9.01 14.83 -15.37
N ALA A 179 9.39 15.81 -14.55
CA ALA A 179 10.70 16.46 -14.64
C ALA A 179 11.85 15.47 -14.34
N PHE A 180 11.67 14.61 -13.34
CA PHE A 180 12.62 13.52 -13.07
C PHE A 180 12.77 12.58 -14.26
N HIS A 181 11.68 12.24 -14.95
CA HIS A 181 11.72 11.38 -16.13
C HIS A 181 12.46 12.02 -17.30
N GLU A 182 12.22 13.30 -17.56
CA GLU A 182 12.77 14.01 -18.73
C GLU A 182 14.25 14.42 -18.53
N ASN A 183 14.65 14.77 -17.31
CA ASN A 183 15.94 15.38 -17.02
C ASN A 183 16.91 14.44 -16.29
N SER A 184 16.53 13.20 -16.01
CA SER A 184 17.37 12.24 -15.29
C SER A 184 17.17 10.80 -15.76
N LYS A 185 17.98 9.88 -15.22
CA LYS A 185 17.79 8.42 -15.33
C LYS A 185 17.19 7.83 -14.06
N LEU A 186 16.72 8.66 -13.13
CA LEU A 186 16.16 8.22 -11.88
C LEU A 186 14.83 7.47 -12.10
N CYS A 187 14.68 6.34 -11.46
CA CYS A 187 13.45 5.55 -11.51
C CYS A 187 12.79 5.57 -10.12
N PHE A 188 11.56 6.05 -10.09
CA PHE A 188 10.73 6.02 -8.88
C PHE A 188 9.83 4.80 -8.90
N ILE A 189 9.66 4.17 -7.73
CA ILE A 189 8.70 3.10 -7.47
C ILE A 189 7.75 3.62 -6.39
N VAL A 190 6.52 3.91 -6.80
CA VAL A 190 5.47 4.45 -5.91
C VAL A 190 4.56 3.32 -5.46
N ILE A 191 4.51 3.07 -4.14
CA ILE A 191 3.73 1.97 -3.56
C ILE A 191 2.59 2.55 -2.73
N GLY A 192 1.37 2.05 -2.95
CA GLY A 192 0.25 2.52 -2.16
C GLY A 192 -0.98 1.60 -2.17
N VAL A 193 -1.97 2.00 -1.37
CA VAL A 193 -3.25 1.33 -1.26
C VAL A 193 -4.30 2.14 -2.02
N TRP A 194 -4.61 1.70 -3.22
CA TRP A 194 -5.68 2.19 -4.09
C TRP A 194 -5.96 1.14 -5.18
N LEU A 195 -7.04 1.29 -5.95
CA LEU A 195 -7.41 0.36 -7.03
C LEU A 195 -7.49 1.02 -8.41
N ASP A 196 -7.20 2.32 -8.51
CA ASP A 196 -7.09 3.05 -9.77
C ASP A 196 -5.71 2.81 -10.41
N GLU A 197 -5.66 2.06 -11.50
CA GLU A 197 -4.43 1.80 -12.26
C GLU A 197 -3.74 3.09 -12.73
N ASN A 198 -4.52 4.12 -13.03
CA ASN A 198 -4.06 5.35 -13.66
C ASN A 198 -3.91 6.53 -12.67
N LYS A 199 -3.91 6.29 -11.36
CA LYS A 199 -3.95 7.35 -10.34
C LYS A 199 -2.94 8.48 -10.57
N LEU A 200 -1.67 8.17 -10.84
CA LEU A 200 -0.66 9.19 -11.13
C LEU A 200 -0.88 9.88 -12.48
N ILE A 201 -1.37 9.16 -13.49
CA ILE A 201 -1.69 9.71 -14.80
C ILE A 201 -2.91 10.64 -14.70
N THR A 202 -3.87 10.31 -13.84
CA THR A 202 -5.03 11.18 -13.55
C THR A 202 -4.60 12.49 -12.88
N TYR A 203 -3.54 12.47 -12.08
CA TYR A 203 -2.97 13.68 -11.48
C TYR A 203 -2.17 14.51 -12.48
N ASN A 204 -1.44 13.86 -13.39
CA ASN A 204 -0.67 14.50 -14.45
C ASN A 204 -0.70 13.66 -15.73
N GLY A 205 -1.49 14.08 -16.72
CA GLY A 205 -1.65 13.39 -18.01
C GLY A 205 -0.35 13.19 -18.78
N ASP A 206 0.66 14.05 -18.55
CA ASP A 206 1.98 13.94 -19.18
C ASP A 206 2.76 12.68 -18.75
N LEU A 207 2.33 12.01 -17.69
CA LEU A 207 2.90 10.74 -17.25
C LEU A 207 2.46 9.55 -18.11
N THR A 208 1.56 9.76 -19.06
CA THR A 208 1.16 8.71 -20.02
C THR A 208 2.38 8.19 -20.76
N GLY A 209 2.58 6.86 -20.70
CA GLY A 209 3.75 6.19 -21.28
C GLY A 209 5.05 6.30 -20.47
N ARG A 210 5.09 7.11 -19.39
CA ARG A 210 6.25 7.27 -18.49
C ARG A 210 6.12 6.49 -17.19
N VAL A 211 4.91 6.04 -16.85
CA VAL A 211 4.60 5.23 -15.66
C VAL A 211 4.06 3.89 -16.09
N ILE A 212 4.43 2.83 -15.38
CA ILE A 212 3.90 1.48 -15.52
C ILE A 212 3.29 1.06 -14.21
N SER A 213 2.07 0.55 -14.27
CA SER A 213 1.32 0.10 -13.10
C SER A 213 1.40 -1.41 -12.92
N VAL A 214 1.65 -1.85 -11.70
CA VAL A 214 1.68 -3.27 -11.28
C VAL A 214 0.58 -3.47 -10.24
N ASN A 215 -0.39 -4.30 -10.58
CA ASN A 215 -1.53 -4.61 -9.71
C ASN A 215 -1.20 -5.76 -8.77
N ALA A 216 -0.99 -5.48 -7.49
CA ALA A 216 -0.69 -6.50 -6.49
C ALA A 216 -1.90 -7.33 -6.05
N ASP A 217 -3.13 -6.92 -6.41
CA ASP A 217 -4.38 -7.65 -6.10
C ASP A 217 -4.64 -8.84 -7.03
N LEU A 218 -3.82 -9.03 -8.07
CA LEU A 218 -3.94 -10.17 -8.95
C LEU A 218 -3.47 -11.44 -8.24
N TRP A 219 -4.42 -12.11 -7.59
CA TRP A 219 -4.25 -13.41 -6.97
C TRP A 219 -5.18 -14.44 -7.61
N PRO A 220 -4.76 -15.10 -8.70
CA PRO A 220 -5.48 -16.25 -9.24
C PRO A 220 -5.69 -17.30 -8.14
N LYS A 221 -6.83 -17.99 -8.18
CA LYS A 221 -7.14 -19.03 -7.18
C LYS A 221 -6.04 -20.10 -7.08
N ASP A 222 -5.44 -20.46 -8.20
CA ASP A 222 -4.35 -21.42 -8.24
C ASP A 222 -3.10 -20.92 -7.52
N SER A 223 -2.78 -19.62 -7.62
CA SER A 223 -1.68 -19.03 -6.85
C SER A 223 -1.95 -19.04 -5.34
N LEU A 224 -3.20 -18.80 -4.90
CA LEU A 224 -3.58 -18.92 -3.50
C LEU A 224 -3.51 -20.37 -3.00
N LYS A 225 -3.91 -21.35 -3.85
CA LYS A 225 -3.73 -22.78 -3.53
C LYS A 225 -2.25 -23.15 -3.45
N GLU A 226 -1.41 -22.58 -4.32
CA GLU A 226 0.03 -22.82 -4.29
C GLU A 226 0.67 -22.32 -2.98
N VAL A 227 0.23 -21.19 -2.42
CA VAL A 227 0.67 -20.73 -1.09
C VAL A 227 0.39 -21.81 -0.04
N ILE A 228 -0.81 -22.41 -0.05
CA ILE A 228 -1.18 -23.48 0.86
C ILE A 228 -0.28 -24.71 0.64
N HIS A 229 -0.13 -25.15 -0.61
CA HIS A 229 0.66 -26.35 -0.94
C HIS A 229 2.15 -26.20 -0.61
N LYS A 230 2.72 -25.00 -0.78
CA LYS A 230 4.09 -24.72 -0.30
C LYS A 230 4.21 -24.89 1.21
N GLY A 231 3.23 -24.38 1.96
CA GLY A 231 3.20 -24.55 3.42
C GLY A 231 3.00 -26.01 3.83
N GLU A 232 2.13 -26.76 3.14
CA GLU A 232 1.97 -28.22 3.34
C GLU A 232 3.31 -28.97 3.20
N ALA A 233 4.05 -28.68 2.13
CA ALA A 233 5.33 -29.32 1.87
C ALA A 233 6.40 -28.99 2.93
N LEU A 234 6.44 -27.74 3.39
CA LEU A 234 7.37 -27.30 4.42
C LEU A 234 7.07 -27.93 5.79
N LEU A 235 5.80 -28.03 6.17
CA LEU A 235 5.38 -28.59 7.45
C LEU A 235 5.16 -30.11 7.42
N ASN A 236 5.26 -30.76 6.27
CA ASN A 236 4.95 -32.17 6.05
C ASN A 236 3.53 -32.52 6.50
N ILE A 237 2.56 -31.74 6.02
CA ILE A 237 1.13 -31.89 6.29
C ILE A 237 0.35 -31.90 4.98
N LYS A 238 -0.93 -32.31 5.04
CA LYS A 238 -1.83 -32.26 3.88
C LYS A 238 -3.23 -31.85 4.32
N PHE A 239 -3.70 -30.70 3.83
CA PHE A 239 -5.08 -30.29 4.01
C PHE A 239 -6.03 -31.07 3.07
N SER A 240 -7.29 -31.23 3.46
CA SER A 240 -8.29 -31.77 2.55
C SER A 240 -8.59 -30.80 1.40
N ASN A 241 -8.97 -31.33 0.23
CA ASN A 241 -9.32 -30.50 -0.90
C ASN A 241 -10.51 -29.57 -0.58
N GLU A 242 -11.49 -30.07 0.20
CA GLU A 242 -12.64 -29.29 0.65
C GLU A 242 -12.21 -28.07 1.47
N PHE A 243 -11.21 -28.24 2.33
CA PHE A 243 -10.65 -27.12 3.10
C PHE A 243 -10.03 -26.07 2.16
N VAL A 244 -9.16 -26.50 1.24
CA VAL A 244 -8.45 -25.60 0.33
C VAL A 244 -9.47 -24.83 -0.54
N ASP A 245 -10.44 -25.51 -1.13
CA ASP A 245 -11.42 -24.89 -2.01
C ASP A 245 -12.37 -23.94 -1.27
N GLU A 246 -12.83 -24.31 -0.06
CA GLU A 246 -13.69 -23.46 0.76
C GLU A 246 -12.94 -22.20 1.22
N LEU A 247 -11.71 -22.34 1.71
CA LEU A 247 -10.89 -21.21 2.16
C LEU A 247 -10.63 -20.23 1.00
N VAL A 248 -10.15 -20.72 -0.15
CA VAL A 248 -9.82 -19.86 -1.29
C VAL A 248 -11.08 -19.17 -1.85
N SER A 249 -12.25 -19.82 -1.78
CA SER A 249 -13.50 -19.20 -2.24
C SER A 249 -13.99 -18.05 -1.36
N ARG A 250 -13.59 -18.02 -0.08
CA ARG A 250 -14.09 -17.06 0.92
C ARG A 250 -13.12 -15.97 1.34
N CYS A 251 -11.85 -16.08 0.94
CA CYS A 251 -10.84 -15.10 1.32
C CYS A 251 -10.85 -13.81 0.46
N PHE A 252 -11.78 -13.69 -0.51
CA PHE A 252 -11.87 -12.53 -1.42
C PHE A 252 -10.53 -12.17 -2.07
N ASP A 253 -9.84 -13.19 -2.61
CA ASP A 253 -8.53 -13.07 -3.26
C ASP A 253 -7.45 -12.41 -2.36
N ASN A 254 -7.57 -12.58 -1.04
CA ASN A 254 -6.64 -11.99 -0.09
C ASN A 254 -5.73 -13.06 0.53
N VAL A 255 -4.45 -13.02 0.16
CA VAL A 255 -3.43 -13.97 0.61
C VAL A 255 -3.22 -13.97 2.13
N TYR A 256 -3.40 -12.83 2.79
CA TYR A 256 -3.28 -12.72 4.24
C TYR A 256 -4.29 -13.65 4.97
N TYR A 257 -5.56 -13.65 4.54
CA TYR A 257 -6.56 -14.53 5.15
C TYR A 257 -6.28 -15.99 4.87
N VAL A 258 -5.73 -16.32 3.70
CA VAL A 258 -5.33 -17.70 3.39
C VAL A 258 -4.25 -18.18 4.35
N GLN A 259 -3.18 -17.39 4.53
CA GLN A 259 -2.08 -17.76 5.43
C GLN A 259 -2.53 -17.84 6.91
N GLU A 260 -3.28 -16.83 7.37
CA GLU A 260 -3.71 -16.73 8.75
C GLU A 260 -4.66 -17.87 9.16
N VAL A 261 -5.60 -18.25 8.26
CA VAL A 261 -6.49 -19.39 8.53
C VAL A 261 -5.73 -20.71 8.52
N CYS A 262 -4.78 -20.90 7.58
CA CYS A 262 -3.92 -22.09 7.59
C CYS A 262 -3.11 -22.19 8.89
N HIS A 263 -2.55 -21.08 9.38
CA HIS A 263 -1.85 -21.00 10.64
C HIS A 263 -2.75 -21.48 11.80
N ARG A 264 -3.94 -20.91 11.94
CA ARG A 264 -4.89 -21.24 13.01
C ARG A 264 -5.38 -22.69 12.96
N VAL A 265 -5.60 -23.24 11.77
CA VAL A 265 -5.96 -24.65 11.64
C VAL A 265 -4.81 -25.54 12.12
N CYS A 266 -3.57 -25.21 11.81
CA CYS A 266 -2.41 -25.93 12.30
C CYS A 266 -2.31 -25.85 13.84
N GLU A 267 -2.53 -24.67 14.44
CA GLU A 267 -2.59 -24.53 15.91
C GLU A 267 -3.68 -25.39 16.53
N LEU A 268 -4.91 -25.38 15.98
CA LEU A 268 -6.02 -26.23 16.47
C LEU A 268 -5.72 -27.73 16.40
N LYS A 269 -4.83 -28.14 15.49
CA LYS A 269 -4.41 -29.55 15.33
C LYS A 269 -3.08 -29.86 16.05
N ASP A 270 -2.61 -28.89 16.88
CA ASP A 270 -1.33 -28.97 17.61
C ASP A 270 -0.13 -29.27 16.71
N ILE A 271 -0.09 -28.55 15.55
CA ILE A 271 1.03 -28.58 14.62
C ILE A 271 1.77 -27.25 14.75
N ARG A 272 2.93 -27.29 15.40
CA ARG A 272 3.76 -26.10 15.66
C ARG A 272 5.03 -26.06 14.83
N GLU A 273 5.38 -27.21 14.25
CA GLU A 273 6.58 -27.39 13.46
C GLU A 273 6.39 -28.51 12.44
N ARG A 274 7.41 -28.71 11.58
CA ARG A 274 7.42 -29.78 10.60
C ARG A 274 7.21 -31.15 11.26
N GLN A 275 6.30 -31.93 10.72
CA GLN A 275 5.98 -33.27 11.21
C GLN A 275 6.93 -34.31 10.61
N ASP A 276 7.33 -35.32 11.40
CA ASP A 276 8.18 -36.42 10.93
C ASP A 276 7.47 -37.29 9.89
N VAL A 277 6.18 -37.51 10.07
CA VAL A 277 5.30 -38.26 9.16
C VAL A 277 4.22 -37.35 8.65
N GLU A 278 3.88 -37.45 7.35
CA GLU A 278 2.82 -36.62 6.76
C GLU A 278 1.52 -36.74 7.56
N LYS A 279 1.06 -35.60 8.08
CA LYS A 279 -0.19 -35.52 8.85
C LYS A 279 -1.30 -34.93 7.99
N ARG A 280 -2.36 -35.72 7.79
CA ARG A 280 -3.55 -35.22 7.09
C ARG A 280 -4.43 -34.41 8.02
N ILE A 281 -4.88 -33.26 7.51
CA ILE A 281 -5.69 -32.30 8.25
C ILE A 281 -7.05 -32.21 7.59
N GLU A 282 -8.06 -32.64 8.34
CA GLU A 282 -9.44 -32.45 7.98
C GLU A 282 -10.04 -31.33 8.82
N CYS A 283 -10.78 -30.46 8.18
CA CYS A 283 -11.48 -29.36 8.82
C CYS A 283 -12.85 -29.16 8.12
N ASP A 284 -13.90 -29.20 8.91
CA ASP A 284 -15.24 -28.99 8.36
C ASP A 284 -15.51 -27.50 8.00
N LYS A 285 -16.48 -27.27 7.16
CA LYS A 285 -16.85 -25.94 6.70
C LYS A 285 -17.19 -24.98 7.85
N LYS A 286 -17.84 -25.47 8.89
CA LYS A 286 -18.23 -24.67 10.06
C LYS A 286 -17.00 -24.14 10.79
N THR A 287 -16.00 -24.99 11.00
CA THR A 287 -14.72 -24.61 11.61
C THR A 287 -13.97 -23.62 10.73
N ILE A 288 -13.94 -23.83 9.40
CA ILE A 288 -13.31 -22.86 8.47
C ILE A 288 -13.96 -21.49 8.59
N HIS A 289 -15.28 -21.44 8.57
CA HIS A 289 -16.04 -20.19 8.72
C HIS A 289 -15.78 -19.52 10.08
N SER A 290 -15.73 -20.30 11.17
CA SER A 290 -15.40 -19.77 12.51
C SER A 290 -14.02 -19.12 12.52
N LEU A 291 -13.02 -19.76 11.94
CA LEU A 291 -11.67 -19.23 11.89
C LEU A 291 -11.53 -17.98 11.04
N ILE A 292 -12.20 -17.94 9.88
CA ILE A 292 -12.26 -16.71 9.07
C ILE A 292 -12.88 -15.60 9.89
N ASN A 293 -13.97 -15.87 10.59
CA ASN A 293 -14.66 -14.90 11.44
C ASN A 293 -13.77 -14.40 12.58
N GLU A 294 -13.02 -15.29 13.22
CA GLU A 294 -12.07 -14.91 14.28
C GLU A 294 -11.00 -13.96 13.77
N VAL A 295 -10.35 -14.28 12.64
CA VAL A 295 -9.35 -13.43 12.00
C VAL A 295 -9.91 -12.05 11.66
N VAL A 296 -11.11 -12.00 11.10
CA VAL A 296 -11.76 -10.75 10.72
C VAL A 296 -12.18 -9.94 11.94
N ASN A 297 -12.69 -10.61 12.97
CA ASN A 297 -13.16 -9.95 14.20
C ASN A 297 -12.04 -9.30 15.01
N GLU A 298 -10.78 -9.67 14.84
CA GLU A 298 -9.63 -8.92 15.39
C GLU A 298 -9.62 -7.46 14.92
N SER A 299 -10.17 -7.21 13.74
CA SER A 299 -10.31 -5.85 13.18
C SER A 299 -11.69 -5.23 13.41
N ALA A 300 -12.64 -5.92 14.06
CA ALA A 300 -14.02 -5.45 14.21
C ALA A 300 -14.13 -4.10 14.93
N GLY A 301 -13.31 -3.87 15.97
CA GLY A 301 -13.25 -2.60 16.69
C GLY A 301 -12.86 -1.44 15.75
N ARG A 302 -11.91 -1.66 14.86
CA ARG A 302 -11.49 -0.68 13.85
C ARG A 302 -12.60 -0.41 12.83
N TYR A 303 -13.31 -1.44 12.38
CA TYR A 303 -14.42 -1.28 11.43
C TYR A 303 -15.61 -0.53 12.03
N ARG A 304 -15.98 -0.84 13.29
CA ARG A 304 -17.00 -0.07 14.01
C ARG A 304 -16.59 1.39 14.17
N SER A 305 -15.35 1.62 14.61
CA SER A 305 -14.79 2.97 14.76
C SER A 305 -14.78 3.72 13.42
N PHE A 306 -14.45 3.05 12.32
CA PHE A 306 -14.54 3.64 10.99
C PHE A 306 -15.97 4.13 10.68
N ILE A 307 -16.98 3.28 10.81
CA ILE A 307 -18.37 3.65 10.51
C ILE A 307 -18.77 4.87 11.37
N THR A 308 -18.57 4.80 12.67
CA THR A 308 -18.95 5.86 13.60
C THR A 308 -18.22 7.19 13.35
N GLN A 309 -16.91 7.15 13.12
CA GLN A 309 -16.12 8.36 12.90
C GLN A 309 -16.35 8.95 11.50
N TYR A 310 -16.47 8.10 10.49
CA TYR A 310 -16.69 8.55 9.11
C TYR A 310 -18.07 9.19 8.95
N SER A 311 -19.11 8.67 9.63
CA SER A 311 -20.47 9.20 9.57
C SER A 311 -20.55 10.66 10.02
N THR A 312 -19.66 11.11 10.90
CA THR A 312 -19.63 12.53 11.36
C THR A 312 -19.17 13.51 10.28
N GLY A 313 -18.56 13.03 9.18
CA GLY A 313 -18.03 13.89 8.11
C GLY A 313 -16.93 14.86 8.57
N PHE A 314 -16.60 15.85 7.76
CA PHE A 314 -15.70 16.95 8.14
C PHE A 314 -16.39 17.93 9.10
N GLN A 315 -17.65 18.21 8.82
CA GLN A 315 -18.53 19.10 9.59
C GLN A 315 -19.98 18.68 9.37
N ASP A 316 -20.86 19.11 10.24
CA ASP A 316 -22.28 18.91 10.06
C ASP A 316 -22.81 19.77 8.90
N THR A 317 -23.49 19.15 7.95
CA THR A 317 -24.08 19.78 6.77
C THR A 317 -25.51 19.31 6.58
N SER A 318 -26.35 20.10 5.93
CA SER A 318 -27.76 19.77 5.70
C SER A 318 -28.01 18.48 4.92
N LEU A 319 -27.03 18.06 4.08
CA LEU A 319 -27.12 16.85 3.27
C LEU A 319 -26.34 15.67 3.88
N GLN A 320 -25.47 15.91 4.85
CA GLN A 320 -24.65 14.86 5.50
C GLN A 320 -24.06 13.82 4.52
N MET A 321 -23.56 14.27 3.37
CA MET A 321 -23.19 13.41 2.25
C MET A 321 -22.19 12.30 2.62
N HIS A 322 -21.22 12.58 3.53
CA HIS A 322 -20.27 11.54 3.96
C HIS A 322 -20.95 10.43 4.77
N LYS A 323 -21.88 10.79 5.68
CA LYS A 323 -22.70 9.81 6.38
C LYS A 323 -23.50 8.96 5.38
N TRP A 324 -24.19 9.63 4.46
CA TRP A 324 -25.03 8.93 3.49
C TRP A 324 -24.28 8.09 2.47
N LEU A 325 -22.99 8.38 2.20
CA LEU A 325 -22.14 7.48 1.41
C LEU A 325 -21.96 6.09 2.07
N LEU A 326 -22.09 5.99 3.40
CA LEU A 326 -22.04 4.69 4.08
C LEU A 326 -23.26 3.82 3.74
N TYR A 327 -24.43 4.40 3.50
CA TYR A 327 -25.64 3.63 3.28
C TYR A 327 -25.53 2.61 2.13
N PRO A 328 -25.15 2.97 0.88
CA PRO A 328 -24.96 2.00 -0.19
C PRO A 328 -23.83 0.99 0.10
N ILE A 329 -22.84 1.35 0.92
CA ILE A 329 -21.76 0.43 1.33
C ILE A 329 -22.29 -0.61 2.31
N LEU A 330 -23.00 -0.19 3.36
CA LEU A 330 -23.52 -1.06 4.41
C LEU A 330 -24.67 -1.96 3.93
N THR A 331 -25.31 -1.60 2.81
CA THR A 331 -26.47 -2.34 2.26
C THR A 331 -26.16 -3.16 1.02
N ALA A 332 -24.98 -2.95 0.38
CA ALA A 332 -24.60 -3.66 -0.83
C ALA A 332 -24.21 -5.13 -0.56
N SER A 333 -24.32 -5.96 -1.60
CA SER A 333 -23.79 -7.32 -1.55
C SER A 333 -22.26 -7.33 -1.51
N ALA A 334 -21.67 -8.35 -0.89
CA ALA A 334 -20.20 -8.48 -0.90
C ALA A 334 -19.61 -8.63 -2.31
N SER A 335 -20.36 -9.24 -3.23
CA SER A 335 -19.99 -9.32 -4.64
C SER A 335 -19.92 -7.94 -5.31
N ASP A 336 -20.83 -7.03 -4.97
CA ASP A 336 -20.79 -5.66 -5.47
C ASP A 336 -19.65 -4.87 -4.85
N LEU A 337 -19.45 -5.00 -3.53
CA LEU A 337 -18.35 -4.34 -2.82
C LEU A 337 -16.97 -4.79 -3.30
N SER A 338 -16.81 -6.08 -3.62
CA SER A 338 -15.54 -6.61 -4.12
C SER A 338 -15.16 -6.07 -5.50
N LYS A 339 -16.15 -5.75 -6.33
CA LYS A 339 -15.99 -5.14 -7.65
C LYS A 339 -15.89 -3.61 -7.60
N GLY A 340 -16.36 -3.02 -6.50
CA GLY A 340 -16.56 -1.58 -6.35
C GLY A 340 -17.95 -1.11 -6.76
N LEU A 341 -18.40 -0.05 -6.09
CA LEU A 341 -19.68 0.58 -6.34
C LEU A 341 -19.56 1.70 -7.36
N SER A 342 -20.19 1.56 -8.53
CA SER A 342 -20.19 2.62 -9.53
C SER A 342 -20.94 3.85 -9.03
N TYR A 343 -20.54 5.04 -9.51
CA TYR A 343 -21.20 6.30 -9.23
C TYR A 343 -22.73 6.21 -9.42
N ARG A 344 -23.17 5.53 -10.48
CA ARG A 344 -24.59 5.36 -10.76
C ARG A 344 -25.30 4.57 -9.67
N LYS A 345 -24.75 3.42 -9.25
CA LYS A 345 -25.35 2.60 -8.16
C LYS A 345 -25.45 3.40 -6.86
N ILE A 346 -24.40 4.16 -6.52
CA ILE A 346 -24.38 5.00 -5.33
C ILE A 346 -25.47 6.06 -5.42
N ARG A 347 -25.52 6.77 -6.54
CA ARG A 347 -26.51 7.82 -6.79
C ARG A 347 -27.94 7.29 -6.69
N ASP A 348 -28.24 6.20 -7.41
CA ASP A 348 -29.57 5.59 -7.42
C ASP A 348 -29.99 5.16 -6.00
N SER A 349 -29.06 4.60 -5.21
CA SER A 349 -29.33 4.25 -3.81
C SER A 349 -29.65 5.50 -2.96
N LEU A 350 -28.89 6.58 -3.12
CA LEU A 350 -29.07 7.80 -2.35
C LEU A 350 -30.35 8.55 -2.75
N GLU A 351 -30.72 8.59 -4.03
CA GLU A 351 -31.95 9.19 -4.51
C GLU A 351 -33.19 8.53 -3.85
N HIS A 352 -33.14 7.22 -3.57
CA HIS A 352 -34.24 6.47 -2.96
C HIS A 352 -34.28 6.57 -1.44
N HIS A 353 -33.14 6.58 -0.76
CA HIS A 353 -33.12 6.41 0.69
C HIS A 353 -32.74 7.69 1.47
N HIS A 354 -32.08 8.68 0.81
CA HIS A 354 -31.75 9.91 1.47
C HIS A 354 -32.98 10.77 1.72
N PRO A 355 -33.21 11.31 2.96
CA PRO A 355 -34.39 12.12 3.28
C PRO A 355 -34.60 13.30 2.34
N LYS A 356 -33.54 13.83 1.77
CA LYS A 356 -33.51 14.93 0.78
C LYS A 356 -33.03 14.42 -0.58
N GLY A 357 -33.38 13.21 -0.99
CA GLY A 357 -32.90 12.62 -2.23
C GLY A 357 -33.14 13.48 -3.48
N ALA A 358 -34.27 14.17 -3.53
CA ALA A 358 -34.61 15.11 -4.61
C ALA A 358 -33.72 16.40 -4.65
N GLU A 359 -33.06 16.76 -3.55
CA GLU A 359 -32.15 17.90 -3.46
C GLU A 359 -30.72 17.54 -3.86
N LEU A 360 -30.41 16.23 -3.99
CA LEU A 360 -29.08 15.77 -4.32
C LEU A 360 -28.72 16.11 -5.75
N ASN A 361 -27.64 16.81 -5.93
CA ASN A 361 -27.10 17.10 -7.24
C ASN A 361 -25.74 16.39 -7.47
N ARG A 362 -25.33 16.34 -8.74
CA ARG A 362 -24.08 15.69 -9.14
C ARG A 362 -22.86 16.26 -8.40
N GLY A 363 -22.85 17.55 -8.10
CA GLY A 363 -21.73 18.22 -7.43
C GLY A 363 -21.55 17.72 -5.99
N ASN A 364 -22.66 17.61 -5.21
CA ASN A 364 -22.61 17.14 -3.82
C ASN A 364 -22.02 15.74 -3.73
N LEU A 365 -22.50 14.81 -4.56
CA LEU A 365 -22.03 13.42 -4.56
C LEU A 365 -20.57 13.33 -5.02
N THR A 366 -20.21 14.02 -6.10
CA THR A 366 -18.85 14.00 -6.64
C THR A 366 -17.85 14.56 -5.61
N GLN A 367 -18.17 15.65 -4.93
CA GLN A 367 -17.31 16.23 -3.90
C GLN A 367 -17.12 15.28 -2.72
N ALA A 368 -18.20 14.64 -2.25
CA ALA A 368 -18.13 13.66 -1.17
C ALA A 368 -17.27 12.45 -1.55
N LEU A 369 -17.43 11.92 -2.77
CA LEU A 369 -16.62 10.80 -3.26
C LEU A 369 -15.13 11.16 -3.40
N LYS A 370 -14.80 12.32 -3.96
CA LYS A 370 -13.41 12.79 -4.09
C LYS A 370 -12.70 12.99 -2.75
N SER A 371 -13.46 13.23 -1.69
CA SER A 371 -12.91 13.49 -0.35
C SER A 371 -12.89 12.26 0.57
N VAL A 372 -13.25 11.05 0.10
CA VAL A 372 -13.32 9.86 0.96
C VAL A 372 -11.98 9.53 1.65
N VAL A 373 -10.86 9.63 0.95
CA VAL A 373 -9.53 9.36 1.52
C VAL A 373 -9.14 10.46 2.51
N SER A 374 -9.28 11.73 2.11
CA SER A 374 -8.91 12.87 2.96
C SER A 374 -9.74 12.93 4.25
N LEU A 375 -11.02 12.54 4.21
CA LEU A 375 -11.83 12.42 5.41
C LEU A 375 -11.31 11.31 6.34
N GLN A 376 -11.01 10.12 5.81
CA GLN A 376 -10.46 9.03 6.61
C GLN A 376 -9.14 9.46 7.28
N LEU A 377 -8.24 10.11 6.54
CA LEU A 377 -6.97 10.60 7.09
C LEU A 377 -7.17 11.69 8.15
N SER A 378 -8.13 12.61 7.97
CA SER A 378 -8.45 13.65 8.97
C SER A 378 -9.02 13.10 10.26
N LYS A 379 -9.73 11.97 10.19
CA LYS A 379 -10.27 11.21 11.32
C LYS A 379 -9.31 10.17 11.89
N HIS A 380 -8.04 10.15 11.44
CA HIS A 380 -7.04 9.17 11.85
C HIS A 380 -7.45 7.70 11.58
N ILE A 381 -8.28 7.46 10.58
CA ILE A 381 -8.69 6.13 10.15
C ILE A 381 -7.57 5.55 9.26
N GLN A 382 -6.76 4.69 9.85
CA GLN A 382 -5.62 4.05 9.19
C GLN A 382 -5.53 2.57 9.61
N PRO A 383 -5.24 1.67 8.65
CA PRO A 383 -5.20 1.89 7.20
C PRO A 383 -6.57 2.33 6.64
N ILE A 384 -6.57 3.01 5.49
CA ILE A 384 -7.81 3.43 4.84
C ILE A 384 -8.65 2.20 4.44
N ILE A 385 -9.96 2.36 4.45
CA ILE A 385 -10.94 1.28 4.16
C ILE A 385 -11.50 1.43 2.75
N MET A 386 -11.65 2.65 2.27
CA MET A 386 -12.20 2.93 0.94
C MET A 386 -11.43 4.01 0.20
N ASP A 387 -11.43 3.90 -1.14
CA ASP A 387 -10.83 4.84 -2.07
C ASP A 387 -11.76 5.06 -3.26
N TYR A 388 -11.73 6.24 -3.86
CA TYR A 388 -12.54 6.57 -5.03
C TYR A 388 -11.68 6.70 -6.27
N ASP A 389 -11.94 5.86 -7.25
CA ASP A 389 -11.37 5.92 -8.58
C ASP A 389 -12.14 6.96 -9.41
N GLU A 390 -11.50 8.12 -9.60
CA GLU A 390 -12.08 9.22 -10.37
C GLU A 390 -12.15 8.91 -11.88
N THR A 391 -11.29 8.02 -12.38
CA THR A 391 -11.22 7.63 -13.80
C THR A 391 -12.40 6.75 -14.18
N ASN A 392 -12.65 5.72 -13.38
CA ASN A 392 -13.71 4.76 -13.63
C ASN A 392 -15.01 5.08 -12.86
N LEU A 393 -15.04 6.20 -12.12
CA LEU A 393 -16.17 6.66 -11.31
C LEU A 393 -16.66 5.55 -10.37
N THR A 394 -15.76 4.90 -9.65
CA THR A 394 -16.05 3.73 -8.81
C THR A 394 -15.49 3.91 -7.41
N LEU A 395 -16.31 3.68 -6.40
CA LEU A 395 -15.91 3.63 -4.99
C LEU A 395 -15.49 2.20 -4.66
N HIS A 396 -14.26 2.02 -4.25
CA HIS A 396 -13.68 0.73 -3.89
C HIS A 396 -13.50 0.57 -2.39
N ILE A 397 -13.74 -0.64 -1.91
CA ILE A 397 -13.31 -1.06 -0.57
C ILE A 397 -11.91 -1.66 -0.71
N VAL A 398 -10.91 -0.93 -0.21
CA VAL A 398 -9.49 -1.32 -0.31
C VAL A 398 -9.02 -2.18 0.87
N ASP A 399 -9.86 -2.38 1.88
CA ASP A 399 -9.68 -3.36 2.94
C ASP A 399 -10.66 -4.53 2.75
N ARG A 400 -10.16 -5.64 2.20
CA ARG A 400 -10.98 -6.83 1.93
C ARG A 400 -11.60 -7.43 3.19
N GLY A 401 -10.92 -7.28 4.35
CA GLY A 401 -11.48 -7.73 5.62
C GLY A 401 -12.75 -7.01 6.03
N PHE A 402 -12.88 -5.74 5.65
CA PHE A 402 -14.12 -4.99 5.89
C PHE A 402 -15.31 -5.62 5.14
N ILE A 403 -15.10 -6.07 3.89
CA ILE A 403 -16.15 -6.75 3.12
C ILE A 403 -16.61 -8.04 3.82
N ILE A 404 -15.64 -8.84 4.30
CA ILE A 404 -15.94 -10.08 5.02
C ILE A 404 -16.69 -9.76 6.32
N TRP A 405 -16.22 -8.76 7.07
CA TRP A 405 -16.85 -8.35 8.33
C TRP A 405 -18.29 -7.86 8.11
N LEU A 406 -18.56 -7.09 7.07
CA LEU A 406 -19.92 -6.65 6.72
C LEU A 406 -20.87 -7.84 6.46
N GLN A 407 -20.38 -8.89 5.78
CA GLN A 407 -21.20 -10.10 5.53
C GLN A 407 -21.57 -10.86 6.81
N LEU A 408 -20.73 -10.75 7.86
CA LEU A 408 -20.92 -11.45 9.13
C LEU A 408 -21.73 -10.63 10.11
N SER A 409 -21.89 -9.33 9.86
CA SER A 409 -22.62 -8.39 10.71
C SER A 409 -24.09 -8.32 10.30
N LYS A 410 -24.96 -8.09 11.26
CA LYS A 410 -26.36 -7.80 10.95
C LYS A 410 -26.48 -6.40 10.36
N LYS A 411 -27.28 -6.28 9.31
CA LYS A 411 -27.46 -5.01 8.60
C LYS A 411 -28.04 -3.92 9.52
N GLU A 412 -28.96 -4.28 10.36
CA GLU A 412 -29.62 -3.38 11.32
C GLU A 412 -28.58 -2.77 12.29
N ASP A 413 -27.69 -3.60 12.85
CA ASP A 413 -26.62 -3.16 13.75
C ASP A 413 -25.64 -2.20 13.03
N LEU A 414 -25.36 -2.46 11.75
CA LEU A 414 -24.47 -1.60 10.94
C LEU A 414 -25.09 -0.23 10.64
N LEU A 415 -26.39 -0.19 10.35
CA LEU A 415 -27.11 1.05 10.09
C LEU A 415 -27.23 1.87 11.37
N GLU A 416 -27.49 1.23 12.52
CA GLU A 416 -27.49 1.87 13.83
C GLU A 416 -26.12 2.51 14.16
N LEU A 417 -25.00 1.82 13.90
CA LEU A 417 -23.65 2.37 14.08
C LEU A 417 -23.39 3.66 13.30
N ALA A 418 -24.00 3.80 12.15
CA ALA A 418 -23.91 5.00 11.30
C ALA A 418 -25.03 6.02 11.64
N ASP A 419 -25.84 5.77 12.67
CA ASP A 419 -26.97 6.61 13.06
C ASP A 419 -27.98 6.83 11.92
N PHE A 420 -28.28 5.76 11.16
CA PHE A 420 -29.38 5.76 10.22
C PHE A 420 -30.69 5.38 10.91
N PRO A 421 -31.83 5.93 10.46
CA PRO A 421 -33.11 5.53 11.00
C PRO A 421 -33.33 4.02 10.77
N ALA A 422 -33.95 3.36 11.75
CA ALA A 422 -34.44 1.99 11.56
C ALA A 422 -35.55 2.03 10.51
N ASP A 423 -35.47 1.12 9.52
CA ASP A 423 -36.52 0.96 8.49
C ASP A 423 -37.83 0.43 9.11
#